data_cb496a70fbe096999356f091b66139ac
#
_entry.id   cb496a70fbe096999356f091b66139ac
#
_cell.length_a   1.000
_cell.length_b   1.000
_cell.length_c   1.000
_cell.angle_alpha   90.00
_cell.angle_beta   90.00
_cell.angle_gamma   90.00
#
_symmetry.space_group_name_H-M   'P 1'
#
loop_
_entity.id
_entity.type
_entity.pdbx_description
1 polymer ?
#
loop_
_entity_poly.entity_id
_entity_poly.type
_entity_poly.pdbx_seq_one_letter_code
_entity_poly.pdbx_strand_id
1 'polypeptide(L)'
;MSPVALQRCDKFVGRTMNWMYDHLRWLPRYEPLVLAGRLENRDEFPELEAWKWGRETLPRRVWRKTSGGRPYPLDLYRLRKRQPSVLHSHFGWVATGDHALRQALDLPWIVGVYGADVYELPQRPDWCARLQRIFQEADRILPLGPEMGRRLEEMGCPSRKVAVHNLGVDVEALHYQERDRDPEEPLRLLFAGTFREKKGVPDLIEALHLLRARGAPVQLDLVGDATDKPGDAETKAGILALIRKWELEDVVTRHPFLPFQELVTLARTCHVLVAPSVTAASGDSEGTVFIIQQMMATGMPVVSTRHADIPYTFGELAYRLVPERDPPALAAAIGRYLDEPSALPEDSLRFRRHAEETLDIRRSAEALADLCDEVVSGS
;
A
#
# COMPACT_ATOMS: atom_id res chain seq x y z
N MET A 1 -10.11 -17.93 -25.33
CA MET A 1 -9.19 -16.85 -24.93
C MET A 1 -9.81 -16.18 -23.73
N SER A 2 -9.03 -15.94 -22.68
CA SER A 2 -9.52 -15.22 -21.52
C SER A 2 -9.90 -13.77 -21.89
N PRO A 3 -10.94 -13.19 -21.29
CA PRO A 3 -11.29 -11.79 -21.52
C PRO A 3 -10.14 -10.87 -21.07
N VAL A 4 -9.96 -9.73 -21.75
CA VAL A 4 -8.89 -8.79 -21.47
C VAL A 4 -9.37 -7.74 -20.46
N ALA A 5 -8.65 -7.59 -19.33
CA ALA A 5 -8.83 -6.50 -18.38
C ALA A 5 -7.80 -5.40 -18.63
N LEU A 6 -8.24 -4.22 -19.07
CA LEU A 6 -7.37 -3.05 -19.22
C LEU A 6 -7.01 -2.48 -17.83
N GLN A 7 -5.74 -2.40 -17.54
CA GLN A 7 -5.18 -1.87 -16.28
C GLN A 7 -4.54 -0.51 -16.55
N ARG A 8 -5.13 0.56 -16.02
CA ARG A 8 -4.63 1.93 -16.21
C ARG A 8 -3.86 2.42 -15.00
N CYS A 9 -2.63 2.88 -15.19
CA CYS A 9 -1.82 3.48 -14.12
C CYS A 9 -0.93 4.60 -14.66
N ASP A 10 -0.38 5.43 -13.77
CA ASP A 10 0.61 6.46 -14.15
C ASP A 10 1.98 5.83 -14.41
N LYS A 11 2.44 4.98 -13.49
CA LYS A 11 3.73 4.26 -13.59
C LYS A 11 3.52 2.76 -13.48
N PHE A 12 4.27 1.99 -14.26
CA PHE A 12 4.32 0.53 -14.16
C PHE A 12 5.75 0.03 -14.46
N VAL A 13 6.50 -0.56 -13.54
CA VAL A 13 6.32 -0.76 -12.11
C VAL A 13 7.31 0.16 -11.37
N GLY A 14 6.83 1.05 -10.51
CA GLY A 14 7.71 1.81 -9.62
C GLY A 14 8.25 0.90 -8.50
N ARG A 15 9.43 1.21 -7.95
CA ARG A 15 10.09 0.38 -6.91
C ARG A 15 9.22 0.10 -5.67
N THR A 16 8.31 1.01 -5.32
CA THR A 16 7.38 0.86 -4.18
C THR A 16 6.00 0.36 -4.60
N MET A 17 5.82 -0.07 -5.86
CA MET A 17 4.55 -0.47 -6.45
C MET A 17 4.60 -1.90 -7.03
N ASN A 18 5.52 -2.74 -6.57
CA ASN A 18 5.62 -4.16 -6.93
C ASN A 18 4.31 -4.92 -6.64
N TRP A 19 3.57 -4.51 -5.60
CA TRP A 19 2.27 -5.07 -5.27
C TRP A 19 1.28 -5.05 -6.46
N MET A 20 1.34 -4.03 -7.32
CA MET A 20 0.47 -3.96 -8.51
C MET A 20 0.84 -5.05 -9.51
N TYR A 21 2.14 -5.29 -9.75
CA TYR A 21 2.59 -6.35 -10.63
C TYR A 21 2.19 -7.73 -10.09
N ASP A 22 2.45 -7.99 -8.82
CA ASP A 22 2.11 -9.25 -8.18
C ASP A 22 0.61 -9.52 -8.25
N HIS A 23 -0.21 -8.51 -7.95
CA HIS A 23 -1.68 -8.63 -7.99
C HIS A 23 -2.20 -8.93 -9.40
N LEU A 24 -1.66 -8.26 -10.42
CA LEU A 24 -2.06 -8.49 -11.81
C LEU A 24 -1.55 -9.82 -12.36
N ARG A 25 -0.38 -10.28 -11.93
CA ARG A 25 0.16 -11.59 -12.33
C ARG A 25 -0.71 -12.75 -11.82
N TRP A 26 -1.31 -12.60 -10.66
CA TRP A 26 -2.19 -13.60 -10.07
C TRP A 26 -3.66 -13.46 -10.47
N LEU A 27 -4.03 -12.46 -11.29
CA LEU A 27 -5.42 -12.24 -11.70
C LEU A 27 -5.94 -13.45 -12.51
N PRO A 28 -6.87 -14.24 -11.97
CA PRO A 28 -7.41 -15.40 -12.68
C PRO A 28 -8.47 -14.95 -13.70
N ARG A 29 -8.79 -15.81 -14.63
CA ARG A 29 -9.85 -15.63 -15.62
C ARG A 29 -9.69 -14.48 -16.61
N TYR A 30 -8.87 -13.47 -16.29
CA TYR A 30 -8.61 -12.29 -17.14
C TYR A 30 -7.17 -12.22 -17.57
N GLU A 31 -6.94 -11.76 -18.80
CA GLU A 31 -5.61 -11.38 -19.30
C GLU A 31 -5.38 -9.89 -19.00
N PRO A 32 -4.46 -9.51 -18.11
CA PRO A 32 -4.21 -8.11 -17.81
C PRO A 32 -3.41 -7.45 -18.92
N LEU A 33 -3.92 -6.36 -19.50
CA LEU A 33 -3.20 -5.48 -20.42
C LEU A 33 -2.96 -4.13 -19.76
N VAL A 34 -1.70 -3.83 -19.43
CA VAL A 34 -1.35 -2.60 -18.72
C VAL A 34 -1.14 -1.43 -19.67
N LEU A 35 -1.83 -0.33 -19.43
CA LEU A 35 -1.64 0.95 -20.13
C LEU A 35 -1.06 1.97 -19.14
N ALA A 36 0.25 2.18 -19.15
CA ALA A 36 0.94 3.07 -18.21
C ALA A 36 1.49 4.34 -18.86
N GLY A 37 1.43 5.45 -18.15
CA GLY A 37 2.08 6.69 -18.57
C GLY A 37 3.60 6.54 -18.67
N ARG A 38 4.20 5.80 -17.72
CA ARG A 38 5.62 5.45 -17.68
C ARG A 38 5.78 3.95 -17.42
N LEU A 39 6.73 3.33 -18.13
CA LEU A 39 7.15 1.95 -17.90
C LEU A 39 8.54 1.99 -17.29
N GLU A 40 8.68 1.43 -16.08
CA GLU A 40 9.90 1.42 -15.28
C GLU A 40 10.22 -0.04 -14.88
N ASN A 41 11.49 -0.36 -14.63
CA ASN A 41 11.97 -1.65 -14.10
C ASN A 41 11.44 -2.89 -14.85
N ARG A 42 11.31 -2.81 -16.18
CA ARG A 42 10.77 -3.91 -17.01
C ARG A 42 11.63 -5.17 -16.99
N ASP A 43 12.91 -5.02 -16.72
CA ASP A 43 13.85 -6.14 -16.61
C ASP A 43 13.59 -7.00 -15.36
N GLU A 44 13.09 -6.36 -14.29
CA GLU A 44 12.73 -7.04 -13.04
C GLU A 44 11.29 -7.63 -13.12
N PHE A 45 10.41 -7.10 -13.99
CA PHE A 45 8.99 -7.44 -14.08
C PHE A 45 8.56 -7.70 -15.54
N PRO A 46 9.02 -8.78 -16.19
CA PRO A 46 8.87 -8.97 -17.65
C PRO A 46 7.53 -9.55 -18.11
N GLU A 47 6.84 -10.32 -17.27
CA GLU A 47 5.77 -11.25 -17.69
C GLU A 47 4.48 -10.60 -18.19
N LEU A 48 4.16 -9.38 -17.74
CA LEU A 48 2.90 -8.74 -18.09
C LEU A 48 3.01 -7.89 -19.36
N GLU A 49 2.01 -8.00 -20.25
CA GLU A 49 1.92 -7.13 -21.42
C GLU A 49 1.61 -5.70 -20.97
N ALA A 50 2.50 -4.77 -21.31
CA ALA A 50 2.37 -3.39 -20.93
C ALA A 50 2.69 -2.44 -22.08
N TRP A 51 1.78 -1.48 -22.32
CA TRP A 51 1.93 -0.46 -23.36
C TRP A 51 2.13 0.91 -22.72
N LYS A 52 3.07 1.69 -23.29
CA LYS A 52 3.20 3.09 -22.93
C LYS A 52 2.02 3.89 -23.47
N TRP A 53 1.19 4.41 -22.56
CA TRP A 53 0.01 5.21 -22.87
C TRP A 53 0.34 6.70 -22.87
N GLY A 54 -0.29 7.48 -23.76
CA GLY A 54 -0.11 8.94 -23.77
C GLY A 54 1.24 9.41 -24.32
N ARG A 55 1.96 8.59 -25.11
CA ARG A 55 3.22 9.02 -25.74
C ARG A 55 3.01 10.31 -26.54
N GLU A 56 3.70 11.37 -26.14
CA GLU A 56 3.61 12.70 -26.74
C GLU A 56 4.38 12.75 -28.08
N THR A 57 3.72 12.38 -29.19
CA THR A 57 4.16 12.68 -30.55
C THR A 57 3.42 13.91 -31.07
N LEU A 58 3.98 14.63 -32.05
CA LEU A 58 3.35 15.81 -32.60
C LEU A 58 1.91 15.55 -33.09
N PRO A 59 1.59 14.46 -33.84
CA PRO A 59 0.22 14.17 -34.23
C PRO A 59 -0.73 13.95 -33.04
N ARG A 60 -0.27 13.29 -31.95
CA ARG A 60 -1.08 13.05 -30.77
C ARG A 60 -1.32 14.33 -29.97
N ARG A 61 -0.33 15.24 -29.91
CA ARG A 61 -0.50 16.55 -29.26
C ARG A 61 -1.54 17.40 -29.97
N VAL A 62 -1.49 17.43 -31.31
CA VAL A 62 -2.48 18.13 -32.13
C VAL A 62 -3.86 17.50 -31.92
N TRP A 63 -3.97 16.19 -32.04
CA TRP A 63 -5.22 15.47 -31.81
C TRP A 63 -5.84 15.76 -30.44
N ARG A 64 -5.06 15.67 -29.38
CA ARG A 64 -5.53 15.95 -28.01
C ARG A 64 -6.12 17.35 -27.87
N LYS A 65 -5.49 18.36 -28.49
CA LYS A 65 -5.97 19.75 -28.47
C LYS A 65 -7.27 19.95 -29.27
N THR A 66 -7.45 19.22 -30.36
CA THR A 66 -8.56 19.41 -31.30
C THR A 66 -9.74 18.48 -31.04
N SER A 67 -9.52 17.34 -30.38
CA SER A 67 -10.53 16.29 -30.20
C SER A 67 -11.30 16.39 -28.87
N GLY A 68 -11.04 17.41 -28.04
CA GLY A 68 -11.65 17.50 -26.70
C GLY A 68 -11.20 16.38 -25.74
N GLY A 69 -9.94 15.91 -25.87
CA GLY A 69 -9.35 14.89 -25.00
C GLY A 69 -9.65 13.45 -25.39
N ARG A 70 -10.26 13.21 -26.55
CA ARG A 70 -10.50 11.83 -27.03
C ARG A 70 -9.19 11.08 -27.25
N PRO A 71 -9.17 9.76 -26.97
CA PRO A 71 -8.02 8.91 -27.24
C PRO A 71 -7.62 8.94 -28.72
N TYR A 72 -6.33 8.77 -28.97
CA TYR A 72 -5.82 8.78 -30.36
C TYR A 72 -6.38 7.59 -31.18
N PRO A 73 -6.87 7.82 -32.40
CA PRO A 73 -7.58 6.78 -33.16
C PRO A 73 -6.81 5.48 -33.36
N LEU A 74 -5.50 5.55 -33.58
CA LEU A 74 -4.66 4.35 -33.73
C LEU A 74 -4.57 3.54 -32.41
N ASP A 75 -4.56 4.22 -31.28
CA ASP A 75 -4.53 3.53 -29.99
C ASP A 75 -5.88 2.84 -29.73
N LEU A 76 -6.99 3.50 -30.03
CA LEU A 76 -8.33 2.89 -29.98
C LEU A 76 -8.46 1.69 -30.92
N TYR A 77 -7.95 1.78 -32.13
CA TYR A 77 -7.97 0.67 -33.10
C TYR A 77 -7.21 -0.55 -32.55
N ARG A 78 -6.01 -0.32 -31.96
CA ARG A 78 -5.21 -1.39 -31.33
C ARG A 78 -5.92 -2.02 -30.15
N LEU A 79 -6.51 -1.19 -29.27
CA LEU A 79 -7.25 -1.68 -28.10
C LEU A 79 -8.50 -2.46 -28.51
N ARG A 80 -9.27 -2.00 -29.49
CA ARG A 80 -10.43 -2.74 -30.02
C ARG A 80 -10.08 -4.11 -30.56
N LYS A 81 -8.89 -4.28 -31.17
CA LYS A 81 -8.39 -5.59 -31.57
C LYS A 81 -8.13 -6.56 -30.42
N ARG A 82 -7.85 -6.05 -29.21
CA ARG A 82 -7.66 -6.85 -28.00
C ARG A 82 -8.99 -7.22 -27.35
N GLN A 83 -10.10 -6.64 -27.78
CA GLN A 83 -11.45 -6.87 -27.26
C GLN A 83 -11.50 -6.80 -25.71
N PRO A 84 -11.08 -5.67 -25.11
CA PRO A 84 -11.13 -5.54 -23.67
C PRO A 84 -12.57 -5.62 -23.17
N SER A 85 -12.78 -6.22 -22.01
CA SER A 85 -14.10 -6.42 -21.39
C SER A 85 -14.33 -5.52 -20.19
N VAL A 86 -13.26 -5.03 -19.53
CA VAL A 86 -13.34 -4.17 -18.35
C VAL A 86 -12.16 -3.19 -18.34
N LEU A 87 -12.40 -1.99 -17.83
CA LEU A 87 -11.36 -1.00 -17.52
C LEU A 87 -11.19 -0.90 -16.00
N HIS A 88 -9.97 -1.11 -15.52
CA HIS A 88 -9.59 -0.88 -14.13
C HIS A 88 -8.56 0.26 -14.07
N SER A 89 -8.94 1.38 -13.50
CA SER A 89 -8.04 2.53 -13.30
C SER A 89 -7.48 2.50 -11.89
N HIS A 90 -6.16 2.42 -11.77
CA HIS A 90 -5.45 2.50 -10.50
C HIS A 90 -5.19 3.96 -10.15
N PHE A 91 -5.69 4.38 -9.00
CA PHE A 91 -5.70 5.75 -8.45
C PHE A 91 -6.75 6.69 -9.06
N GLY A 92 -7.39 7.46 -8.20
CA GLY A 92 -8.39 8.46 -8.58
C GLY A 92 -7.85 9.51 -9.57
N TRP A 93 -6.57 9.92 -9.45
CA TRP A 93 -5.98 10.88 -10.39
C TRP A 93 -5.77 10.29 -11.80
N VAL A 94 -5.53 8.99 -11.94
CA VAL A 94 -5.48 8.32 -13.25
C VAL A 94 -6.88 8.25 -13.83
N ALA A 95 -7.85 7.84 -13.01
CA ALA A 95 -9.25 7.72 -13.39
C ALA A 95 -9.82 9.03 -13.95
N THR A 96 -9.42 10.22 -13.43
CA THR A 96 -9.85 11.52 -13.98
C THR A 96 -9.52 11.71 -15.47
N GLY A 97 -8.51 11.01 -15.99
CA GLY A 97 -8.11 11.06 -17.38
C GLY A 97 -8.73 9.97 -18.27
N ASP A 98 -9.45 9.00 -17.68
CA ASP A 98 -9.86 7.78 -18.38
C ASP A 98 -11.33 7.80 -18.87
N HIS A 99 -12.12 8.83 -18.54
CA HIS A 99 -13.51 9.00 -18.99
C HIS A 99 -13.68 8.83 -20.50
N ALA A 100 -12.85 9.52 -21.27
CA ALA A 100 -12.93 9.45 -22.74
C ALA A 100 -12.53 8.09 -23.30
N LEU A 101 -11.59 7.39 -22.64
CA LEU A 101 -11.19 6.03 -23.01
C LEU A 101 -12.32 5.05 -22.71
N ARG A 102 -12.90 5.12 -21.51
CA ARG A 102 -14.05 4.31 -21.09
C ARG A 102 -15.20 4.43 -22.06
N GLN A 103 -15.61 5.67 -22.40
CA GLN A 103 -16.70 5.94 -23.32
C GLN A 103 -16.39 5.46 -24.77
N ALA A 104 -15.17 5.67 -25.26
CA ALA A 104 -14.78 5.27 -26.59
C ALA A 104 -14.73 3.75 -26.82
N LEU A 105 -14.53 2.98 -25.75
CA LEU A 105 -14.50 1.52 -25.76
C LEU A 105 -15.79 0.89 -25.23
N ASP A 106 -16.67 1.68 -24.64
CA ASP A 106 -17.94 1.26 -24.01
C ASP A 106 -17.71 0.15 -22.97
N LEU A 107 -16.78 0.41 -22.03
CA LEU A 107 -16.38 -0.57 -21.03
C LEU A 107 -17.02 -0.31 -19.66
N PRO A 108 -17.39 -1.35 -18.91
CA PRO A 108 -17.56 -1.25 -17.48
C PRO A 108 -16.25 -0.78 -16.82
N TRP A 109 -16.37 -0.02 -15.72
CA TRP A 109 -15.26 0.71 -15.15
C TRP A 109 -15.12 0.52 -13.65
N ILE A 110 -13.98 0.00 -13.25
CA ILE A 110 -13.55 -0.16 -11.86
C ILE A 110 -12.47 0.88 -11.56
N VAL A 111 -12.51 1.50 -10.38
CA VAL A 111 -11.49 2.45 -9.93
C VAL A 111 -10.94 2.06 -8.57
N GLY A 112 -9.68 1.69 -8.51
CA GLY A 112 -8.96 1.44 -7.27
C GLY A 112 -8.44 2.75 -6.64
N VAL A 113 -8.56 2.89 -5.32
CA VAL A 113 -8.05 4.02 -4.54
C VAL A 113 -7.13 3.51 -3.42
N TYR A 114 -6.01 4.24 -3.15
CA TYR A 114 -4.88 3.66 -2.40
C TYR A 114 -4.37 4.55 -1.26
N GLY A 115 -5.08 5.63 -0.92
CA GLY A 115 -4.76 6.52 0.19
C GLY A 115 -4.68 7.97 -0.22
N ALA A 116 -3.64 8.41 -0.95
CA ALA A 116 -3.46 9.82 -1.29
C ALA A 116 -4.66 10.42 -2.06
N ASP A 117 -5.33 9.65 -2.88
CA ASP A 117 -6.55 9.99 -3.61
C ASP A 117 -7.78 10.18 -2.70
N VAL A 118 -7.75 9.63 -1.48
CA VAL A 118 -8.85 9.74 -0.52
C VAL A 118 -8.52 10.68 0.65
N TYR A 119 -7.26 10.74 1.09
CA TYR A 119 -6.86 11.48 2.28
C TYR A 119 -6.10 12.78 1.98
N GLU A 120 -5.26 12.82 0.93
CA GLU A 120 -4.42 13.98 0.61
C GLU A 120 -5.07 14.88 -0.46
N LEU A 121 -5.45 14.32 -1.62
CA LEU A 121 -5.97 15.09 -2.74
C LEU A 121 -7.32 15.80 -2.47
N PRO A 122 -8.28 15.21 -1.73
CA PRO A 122 -9.56 15.86 -1.46
C PRO A 122 -9.49 17.13 -0.62
N GLN A 123 -8.35 17.41 0.01
CA GLN A 123 -8.10 18.71 0.66
C GLN A 123 -8.08 19.87 -0.36
N ARG A 124 -7.98 19.57 -1.65
CA ARG A 124 -8.04 20.53 -2.76
C ARG A 124 -9.44 20.53 -3.36
N PRO A 125 -10.14 21.69 -3.39
CA PRO A 125 -11.54 21.77 -3.85
C PRO A 125 -11.78 21.22 -5.27
N ASP A 126 -10.82 21.41 -6.19
CA ASP A 126 -10.91 20.90 -7.56
C ASP A 126 -10.90 19.36 -7.63
N TRP A 127 -10.31 18.69 -6.65
CA TRP A 127 -10.28 17.24 -6.60
C TRP A 127 -11.60 16.62 -6.13
N CYS A 128 -12.28 17.25 -5.17
CA CYS A 128 -13.60 16.78 -4.74
C CYS A 128 -14.58 16.68 -5.93
N ALA A 129 -14.64 17.72 -6.76
CA ALA A 129 -15.50 17.71 -7.93
C ALA A 129 -15.12 16.62 -8.96
N ARG A 130 -13.81 16.39 -9.16
CA ARG A 130 -13.34 15.33 -10.07
C ARG A 130 -13.68 13.94 -9.54
N LEU A 131 -13.49 13.69 -8.25
CA LEU A 131 -13.84 12.42 -7.63
C LEU A 131 -15.34 12.17 -7.65
N GLN A 132 -16.17 13.18 -7.37
CA GLN A 132 -17.62 13.04 -7.48
C GLN A 132 -18.07 12.61 -8.88
N ARG A 133 -17.42 13.13 -9.93
CA ARG A 133 -17.69 12.66 -11.29
C ARG A 133 -17.32 11.19 -11.48
N ILE A 134 -16.17 10.74 -10.95
CA ILE A 134 -15.77 9.32 -10.98
C ILE A 134 -16.82 8.49 -10.24
N PHE A 135 -17.29 8.91 -9.05
CA PHE A 135 -18.30 8.19 -8.28
C PHE A 135 -19.63 8.03 -9.03
N GLN A 136 -19.99 9.00 -9.89
CA GLN A 136 -21.16 8.90 -10.74
C GLN A 136 -20.98 7.91 -11.89
N GLU A 137 -19.82 7.93 -12.56
CA GLU A 137 -19.60 7.23 -13.82
C GLU A 137 -19.00 5.82 -13.64
N ALA A 138 -18.19 5.55 -12.60
CA ALA A 138 -17.64 4.24 -12.36
C ALA A 138 -18.71 3.23 -11.88
N ASP A 139 -18.53 1.97 -12.21
CA ASP A 139 -19.41 0.88 -11.76
C ASP A 139 -19.05 0.42 -10.35
N ARG A 140 -17.74 0.35 -10.04
CA ARG A 140 -17.23 0.05 -8.68
C ARG A 140 -16.05 0.96 -8.34
N ILE A 141 -15.97 1.32 -7.05
CA ILE A 141 -14.83 2.00 -6.43
C ILE A 141 -14.24 1.06 -5.39
N LEU A 142 -12.95 0.78 -5.48
CA LEU A 142 -12.28 -0.20 -4.64
C LEU A 142 -11.35 0.48 -3.62
N PRO A 143 -11.83 0.78 -2.40
CA PRO A 143 -10.97 1.14 -1.28
C PRO A 143 -10.23 -0.10 -0.75
N LEU A 144 -9.08 0.12 -0.12
CA LEU A 144 -8.25 -0.94 0.46
C LEU A 144 -8.83 -1.53 1.76
N GLY A 145 -9.74 -0.81 2.41
CA GLY A 145 -10.37 -1.25 3.63
C GLY A 145 -11.65 -0.46 3.95
N PRO A 146 -12.39 -0.89 4.99
CA PRO A 146 -13.70 -0.32 5.32
C PRO A 146 -13.65 1.14 5.78
N GLU A 147 -12.58 1.58 6.46
CA GLU A 147 -12.45 2.97 6.89
C GLU A 147 -12.26 3.90 5.67
N MET A 148 -11.44 3.50 4.71
CA MET A 148 -11.32 4.21 3.44
C MET A 148 -12.65 4.19 2.67
N GLY A 149 -13.40 3.08 2.71
CA GLY A 149 -14.73 2.97 2.13
C GLY A 149 -15.72 3.97 2.75
N ARG A 150 -15.78 4.04 4.08
CA ARG A 150 -16.59 5.02 4.82
C ARG A 150 -16.24 6.46 4.43
N ARG A 151 -14.94 6.74 4.29
CA ARG A 151 -14.48 8.07 3.85
C ARG A 151 -14.94 8.43 2.44
N LEU A 152 -14.96 7.47 1.51
CA LEU A 152 -15.51 7.67 0.17
C LEU A 152 -16.99 7.97 0.20
N GLU A 153 -17.78 7.29 1.04
CA GLU A 153 -19.21 7.54 1.22
C GLU A 153 -19.47 8.93 1.80
N GLU A 154 -18.69 9.38 2.77
CA GLU A 154 -18.73 10.76 3.29
C GLU A 154 -18.43 11.81 2.22
N MET A 155 -17.61 11.46 1.22
CA MET A 155 -17.31 12.30 0.07
C MET A 155 -18.40 12.23 -1.02
N GLY A 156 -19.47 11.47 -0.81
CA GLY A 156 -20.62 11.35 -1.70
C GLY A 156 -20.57 10.18 -2.69
N CYS A 157 -19.67 9.20 -2.48
CA CYS A 157 -19.71 7.95 -3.24
C CYS A 157 -20.93 7.11 -2.81
N PRO A 158 -21.78 6.64 -3.74
CA PRO A 158 -22.88 5.75 -3.37
C PRO A 158 -22.37 4.43 -2.78
N SER A 159 -22.87 4.01 -1.62
CA SER A 159 -22.43 2.80 -0.90
C SER A 159 -22.49 1.55 -1.77
N ARG A 160 -23.50 1.41 -2.65
CA ARG A 160 -23.61 0.29 -3.60
C ARG A 160 -22.44 0.17 -4.60
N LYS A 161 -21.66 1.23 -4.79
CA LYS A 161 -20.49 1.24 -5.68
C LYS A 161 -19.18 0.98 -4.94
N VAL A 162 -19.19 1.10 -3.62
CA VAL A 162 -18.01 0.84 -2.77
C VAL A 162 -17.89 -0.66 -2.54
N ALA A 163 -16.78 -1.23 -3.00
CA ALA A 163 -16.44 -2.63 -2.75
C ALA A 163 -15.03 -2.68 -2.14
N VAL A 164 -14.94 -3.06 -0.87
CA VAL A 164 -13.64 -3.17 -0.19
C VAL A 164 -12.80 -4.25 -0.86
N HIS A 165 -11.61 -3.87 -1.29
CA HIS A 165 -10.68 -4.77 -1.96
C HIS A 165 -9.27 -4.58 -1.39
N ASN A 166 -8.91 -5.40 -0.41
CA ASN A 166 -7.57 -5.41 0.17
C ASN A 166 -6.57 -6.07 -0.80
N LEU A 167 -5.39 -5.48 -0.91
CA LEU A 167 -4.29 -6.09 -1.65
C LEU A 167 -3.70 -7.23 -0.82
N GLY A 168 -3.45 -8.35 -1.46
CA GLY A 168 -2.80 -9.48 -0.84
C GLY A 168 -1.28 -9.46 -1.02
N VAL A 169 -0.62 -10.39 -0.33
CA VAL A 169 0.81 -10.67 -0.47
C VAL A 169 1.04 -12.12 -0.91
N ASP A 170 2.10 -12.38 -1.66
CA ASP A 170 2.47 -13.74 -2.04
C ASP A 170 3.08 -14.45 -0.82
N VAL A 171 2.20 -15.14 -0.08
CA VAL A 171 2.59 -15.86 1.16
C VAL A 171 3.54 -17.02 0.90
N GLU A 172 3.58 -17.57 -0.31
CA GLU A 172 4.53 -18.64 -0.67
C GLU A 172 5.91 -18.07 -0.98
N ALA A 173 5.99 -16.93 -1.67
CA ALA A 173 7.26 -16.25 -1.94
C ALA A 173 7.88 -15.66 -0.66
N LEU A 174 7.04 -15.28 0.32
CA LEU A 174 7.45 -14.79 1.63
C LEU A 174 7.54 -15.95 2.62
N HIS A 175 8.62 -16.74 2.52
CA HIS A 175 8.81 -17.92 3.34
C HIS A 175 8.74 -17.60 4.84
N TYR A 176 7.99 -18.44 5.55
CA TYR A 176 7.91 -18.40 7.01
C TYR A 176 9.28 -18.62 7.64
N GLN A 177 9.56 -17.81 8.66
CA GLN A 177 10.68 -18.00 9.57
C GLN A 177 10.16 -17.74 10.97
N GLU A 178 10.23 -18.74 11.82
CA GLU A 178 9.92 -18.60 13.24
C GLU A 178 10.77 -17.48 13.86
N ARG A 179 10.15 -16.66 14.70
CA ARG A 179 10.85 -15.63 15.46
C ARG A 179 11.04 -16.11 16.88
N ASP A 180 12.28 -16.25 17.23
CA ASP A 180 12.73 -16.58 18.58
C ASP A 180 13.91 -15.69 18.93
N ARG A 181 14.22 -15.56 20.20
CA ARG A 181 15.30 -14.69 20.70
C ARG A 181 15.99 -15.35 21.89
N ASP A 182 17.32 -15.38 21.87
CA ASP A 182 18.08 -15.66 23.06
C ASP A 182 17.84 -14.52 24.08
N PRO A 183 17.44 -14.82 25.34
CA PRO A 183 17.25 -13.81 26.39
C PRO A 183 18.44 -12.86 26.59
N GLU A 184 19.67 -13.32 26.33
CA GLU A 184 20.89 -12.50 26.45
C GLU A 184 21.09 -11.55 25.26
N GLU A 185 20.42 -11.78 24.12
CA GLU A 185 20.50 -10.92 22.95
C GLU A 185 19.49 -9.77 23.02
N PRO A 186 19.80 -8.61 22.40
CA PRO A 186 18.82 -7.51 22.31
C PRO A 186 17.62 -7.89 21.44
N LEU A 187 16.44 -7.39 21.78
CA LEU A 187 15.26 -7.44 20.94
C LEU A 187 15.49 -6.53 19.72
N ARG A 188 15.61 -7.12 18.53
CA ARG A 188 15.84 -6.39 17.27
C ARG A 188 14.51 -6.00 16.64
N LEU A 189 14.29 -4.70 16.53
CA LEU A 189 13.12 -4.08 15.93
C LEU A 189 13.42 -3.68 14.49
N LEU A 190 12.43 -3.73 13.63
CA LEU A 190 12.48 -3.22 12.26
C LEU A 190 11.44 -2.12 12.08
N PHE A 191 11.82 -1.01 11.49
CA PHE A 191 10.92 -0.08 10.84
C PHE A 191 11.30 0.02 9.37
N ALA A 192 10.33 0.01 8.45
CA ALA A 192 10.58 0.22 7.03
C ALA A 192 9.51 1.12 6.39
N GLY A 193 9.91 2.27 5.88
CA GLY A 193 8.99 3.22 5.25
C GLY A 193 9.59 4.59 4.96
N THR A 194 8.81 5.45 4.33
CA THR A 194 9.17 6.86 4.12
C THR A 194 9.14 7.62 5.44
N PHE A 195 10.02 8.62 5.61
CA PHE A 195 10.02 9.48 6.80
C PHE A 195 8.99 10.61 6.62
N ARG A 196 7.71 10.21 6.62
CA ARG A 196 6.54 11.10 6.60
C ARG A 196 5.88 11.12 7.98
N GLU A 197 5.23 12.23 8.33
CA GLU A 197 4.56 12.38 9.64
C GLU A 197 3.65 11.20 9.94
N LYS A 198 2.82 10.79 8.98
CA LYS A 198 1.86 9.70 9.15
C LYS A 198 2.46 8.32 9.45
N LYS A 199 3.77 8.15 9.30
CA LYS A 199 4.46 6.90 9.63
C LYS A 199 4.81 6.78 11.11
N GLY A 200 4.65 7.85 11.91
CA GLY A 200 4.78 7.83 13.36
C GLY A 200 6.18 7.51 13.88
N VAL A 201 7.23 7.71 13.05
CA VAL A 201 8.62 7.41 13.48
C VAL A 201 9.02 8.18 14.75
N PRO A 202 8.64 9.45 14.97
CA PRO A 202 8.91 10.14 16.24
C PRO A 202 8.39 9.37 17.46
N ASP A 203 7.17 8.79 17.39
CA ASP A 203 6.58 8.03 18.50
C ASP A 203 7.37 6.72 18.73
N LEU A 204 7.90 6.09 17.68
CA LEU A 204 8.79 4.93 17.81
C LEU A 204 10.09 5.29 18.53
N ILE A 205 10.73 6.41 18.15
CA ILE A 205 11.99 6.86 18.80
C ILE A 205 11.73 7.19 20.28
N GLU A 206 10.57 7.78 20.60
CA GLU A 206 10.20 8.03 21.99
C GLU A 206 9.94 6.73 22.76
N ALA A 207 9.24 5.77 22.19
CA ALA A 207 9.04 4.45 22.77
C ALA A 207 10.37 3.71 23.01
N LEU A 208 11.32 3.85 22.08
CA LEU A 208 12.67 3.28 22.23
C LEU A 208 13.43 3.93 23.41
N HIS A 209 13.32 5.27 23.55
CA HIS A 209 13.87 5.97 24.72
C HIS A 209 13.29 5.45 26.05
N LEU A 210 11.96 5.27 26.12
CA LEU A 210 11.29 4.73 27.32
C LEU A 210 11.77 3.30 27.65
N LEU A 211 11.94 2.46 26.65
CA LEU A 211 12.48 1.10 26.82
C LEU A 211 13.91 1.13 27.32
N ARG A 212 14.76 1.96 26.74
CA ARG A 212 16.16 2.12 27.17
C ARG A 212 16.27 2.66 28.60
N ALA A 213 15.43 3.64 28.97
CA ALA A 213 15.43 4.21 30.32
C ALA A 213 15.14 3.18 31.43
N ARG A 214 14.42 2.09 31.11
CA ARG A 214 14.22 0.94 32.02
C ARG A 214 15.29 -0.16 31.89
N GLY A 215 16.35 0.07 31.12
CA GLY A 215 17.44 -0.89 30.89
C GLY A 215 17.11 -2.02 29.93
N ALA A 216 16.03 -1.91 29.13
CA ALA A 216 15.62 -2.94 28.19
C ALA A 216 16.64 -3.10 27.04
N PRO A 217 17.12 -4.32 26.73
CA PRO A 217 18.06 -4.55 25.63
C PRO A 217 17.31 -4.55 24.29
N VAL A 218 17.29 -3.40 23.61
CA VAL A 218 16.60 -3.20 22.34
C VAL A 218 17.54 -2.60 21.30
N GLN A 219 17.35 -2.96 20.03
CA GLN A 219 18.00 -2.37 18.87
C GLN A 219 16.96 -2.09 17.78
N LEU A 220 17.14 -1.05 16.99
CA LEU A 220 16.26 -0.67 15.90
C LEU A 220 17.03 -0.57 14.58
N ASP A 221 16.63 -1.35 13.60
CA ASP A 221 16.97 -1.15 12.20
C ASP A 221 15.93 -0.22 11.57
N LEU A 222 16.31 1.04 11.33
CA LEU A 222 15.46 2.11 10.81
C LEU A 222 15.70 2.26 9.31
N VAL A 223 14.86 1.64 8.48
CA VAL A 223 14.97 1.62 7.01
C VAL A 223 14.09 2.67 6.38
N GLY A 224 14.69 3.55 5.58
CA GLY A 224 13.95 4.58 4.82
C GLY A 224 14.61 5.93 4.81
N ASP A 225 13.92 6.88 4.18
CA ASP A 225 14.38 8.26 4.07
C ASP A 225 13.19 9.22 3.81
N ALA A 226 13.47 10.53 3.80
CA ALA A 226 12.56 11.52 3.28
C ALA A 226 12.36 11.35 1.76
N THR A 227 11.19 11.72 1.27
CA THR A 227 10.93 11.84 -0.17
C THR A 227 11.01 13.30 -0.61
N ASP A 228 10.75 13.58 -1.89
CA ASP A 228 10.69 14.97 -2.41
C ASP A 228 9.36 15.67 -2.05
N LYS A 229 8.51 15.09 -1.20
CA LYS A 229 7.27 15.72 -0.77
C LYS A 229 7.53 16.80 0.28
N PRO A 230 6.76 17.91 0.26
CA PRO A 230 6.85 18.94 1.29
C PRO A 230 6.65 18.36 2.70
N GLY A 231 7.47 18.75 3.66
CA GLY A 231 7.43 18.31 5.05
C GLY A 231 8.22 17.03 5.37
N ASP A 232 8.59 16.23 4.36
CA ASP A 232 9.32 14.98 4.62
C ASP A 232 10.75 15.23 5.12
N ALA A 233 11.41 16.26 4.59
CA ALA A 233 12.77 16.66 5.02
C ALA A 233 12.76 17.16 6.48
N GLU A 234 11.77 17.93 6.87
CA GLU A 234 11.56 18.42 8.24
C GLU A 234 11.26 17.25 9.19
N THR A 235 10.42 16.30 8.77
CA THR A 235 10.14 15.08 9.53
C THR A 235 11.42 14.28 9.78
N LYS A 236 12.24 14.08 8.73
CA LYS A 236 13.55 13.43 8.87
C LYS A 236 14.46 14.17 9.84
N ALA A 237 14.55 15.49 9.71
CA ALA A 237 15.37 16.31 10.61
C ALA A 237 14.91 16.17 12.07
N GLY A 238 13.60 16.15 12.32
CA GLY A 238 12.99 15.91 13.64
C GLY A 238 13.35 14.54 14.20
N ILE A 239 13.24 13.47 13.40
CA ILE A 239 13.62 12.10 13.79
C ILE A 239 15.10 12.06 14.23
N LEU A 240 16.00 12.63 13.42
CA LEU A 240 17.43 12.67 13.73
C LEU A 240 17.75 13.50 14.97
N ALA A 241 16.98 14.57 15.20
CA ALA A 241 17.13 15.38 16.41
C ALA A 241 16.69 14.62 17.66
N LEU A 242 15.61 13.82 17.60
CA LEU A 242 15.16 12.97 18.70
C LEU A 242 16.17 11.87 19.04
N ILE A 243 16.75 11.20 18.01
CA ILE A 243 17.78 10.18 18.20
C ILE A 243 18.96 10.77 18.99
N ARG A 244 19.46 11.95 18.58
CA ARG A 244 20.55 12.65 19.30
C ARG A 244 20.16 13.11 20.68
N LYS A 245 18.96 13.70 20.82
CA LYS A 245 18.45 14.22 22.11
C LYS A 245 18.42 13.16 23.20
N TRP A 246 18.10 11.93 22.82
CA TRP A 246 17.98 10.81 23.77
C TRP A 246 19.15 9.83 23.71
N GLU A 247 20.25 10.21 23.04
CA GLU A 247 21.50 9.42 22.98
C GLU A 247 21.23 7.97 22.54
N LEU A 248 20.49 7.80 21.39
CA LEU A 248 20.08 6.50 20.89
C LEU A 248 20.93 6.02 19.70
N GLU A 249 22.02 6.72 19.36
CA GLU A 249 22.88 6.40 18.20
C GLU A 249 23.50 5.00 18.26
N ASP A 250 23.71 4.46 19.44
CA ASP A 250 24.28 3.11 19.67
C ASP A 250 23.25 1.99 19.52
N VAL A 251 21.94 2.30 19.55
CA VAL A 251 20.87 1.32 19.40
C VAL A 251 20.05 1.49 18.12
N VAL A 252 20.21 2.60 17.39
CA VAL A 252 19.51 2.86 16.12
C VAL A 252 20.48 2.75 14.94
N THR A 253 20.34 1.70 14.15
CA THR A 253 21.04 1.55 12.87
C THR A 253 20.17 2.08 11.75
N ARG A 254 20.67 3.08 11.00
CA ARG A 254 19.92 3.68 9.90
C ARG A 254 20.34 3.08 8.57
N HIS A 255 19.33 2.74 7.75
CA HIS A 255 19.51 2.26 6.39
C HIS A 255 18.79 3.19 5.41
N PRO A 256 19.32 3.39 4.19
CA PRO A 256 18.58 4.06 3.11
C PRO A 256 17.38 3.19 2.67
N PHE A 257 16.64 3.63 1.65
CA PHE A 257 15.69 2.75 1.00
C PHE A 257 16.41 1.52 0.43
N LEU A 258 16.00 0.35 0.87
CA LEU A 258 16.53 -0.92 0.40
C LEU A 258 15.66 -1.50 -0.72
N PRO A 259 16.24 -2.18 -1.71
CA PRO A 259 15.50 -3.08 -2.58
C PRO A 259 14.75 -4.13 -1.75
N PHE A 260 13.57 -4.57 -2.24
CA PHE A 260 12.69 -5.45 -1.44
C PHE A 260 13.38 -6.73 -0.94
N GLN A 261 14.19 -7.37 -1.78
CA GLN A 261 14.92 -8.58 -1.39
C GLN A 261 15.96 -8.33 -0.27
N GLU A 262 16.61 -7.18 -0.30
CA GLU A 262 17.55 -6.77 0.76
C GLU A 262 16.79 -6.45 2.06
N LEU A 263 15.62 -5.80 1.95
CA LEU A 263 14.75 -5.56 3.10
C LEU A 263 14.28 -6.87 3.73
N VAL A 264 13.85 -7.85 2.93
CA VAL A 264 13.47 -9.19 3.43
C VAL A 264 14.66 -9.89 4.10
N THR A 265 15.86 -9.76 3.53
CA THR A 265 17.07 -10.33 4.13
C THR A 265 17.39 -9.70 5.48
N LEU A 266 17.31 -8.36 5.59
CA LEU A 266 17.47 -7.66 6.86
C LEU A 266 16.37 -8.06 7.85
N ALA A 267 15.11 -8.13 7.40
CA ALA A 267 13.97 -8.51 8.22
C ALA A 267 14.14 -9.90 8.86
N ARG A 268 14.86 -10.83 8.21
CA ARG A 268 15.16 -12.14 8.78
C ARG A 268 16.06 -12.10 10.02
N THR A 269 16.81 -11.02 10.22
CA THR A 269 17.64 -10.81 11.40
C THR A 269 16.91 -10.02 12.50
N CYS A 270 15.71 -9.54 12.24
CA CYS A 270 14.89 -8.78 13.19
C CYS A 270 13.78 -9.65 13.78
N HIS A 271 13.32 -9.29 14.96
CA HIS A 271 12.29 -10.05 15.71
C HIS A 271 10.89 -9.48 15.51
N VAL A 272 10.74 -8.14 15.49
CA VAL A 272 9.43 -7.45 15.49
C VAL A 272 9.46 -6.29 14.51
N LEU A 273 8.43 -6.20 13.65
CA LEU A 273 8.16 -4.96 12.89
C LEU A 273 7.42 -3.97 13.79
N VAL A 274 7.86 -2.71 13.79
CA VAL A 274 7.12 -1.62 14.43
C VAL A 274 6.67 -0.62 13.37
N ALA A 275 5.36 -0.47 13.21
CA ALA A 275 4.74 0.40 12.20
C ALA A 275 3.68 1.31 12.87
N PRO A 276 4.09 2.34 13.63
CA PRO A 276 3.22 3.13 14.50
C PRO A 276 2.54 4.28 13.74
N SER A 277 1.83 3.96 12.66
CA SER A 277 1.18 4.96 11.80
C SER A 277 0.20 5.84 12.57
N VAL A 278 0.13 7.10 12.19
CA VAL A 278 -0.72 8.13 12.81
C VAL A 278 -1.41 8.98 11.75
N THR A 279 -2.50 9.61 12.11
CA THR A 279 -3.10 10.66 11.28
C THR A 279 -2.21 11.91 11.35
N ALA A 280 -1.69 12.35 10.21
CA ALA A 280 -0.86 13.55 10.13
C ALA A 280 -1.67 14.82 10.46
N ALA A 281 -0.99 15.90 10.88
CA ALA A 281 -1.64 17.18 11.15
C ALA A 281 -2.38 17.75 9.93
N SER A 282 -1.91 17.41 8.73
CA SER A 282 -2.59 17.73 7.48
C SER A 282 -3.87 16.92 7.21
N GLY A 283 -4.18 15.90 8.02
CA GLY A 283 -5.24 14.91 7.74
C GLY A 283 -4.82 13.81 6.77
N ASP A 284 -3.55 13.77 6.29
CA ASP A 284 -3.06 12.63 5.52
C ASP A 284 -3.01 11.38 6.40
N SER A 285 -3.45 10.27 5.84
CA SER A 285 -3.59 9.00 6.53
C SER A 285 -3.05 7.86 5.66
N GLU A 286 -2.87 6.70 6.24
CA GLU A 286 -2.51 5.51 5.49
C GLU A 286 -3.74 4.92 4.77
N GLY A 287 -3.47 4.22 3.66
CA GLY A 287 -4.34 3.16 3.22
C GLY A 287 -3.93 1.87 3.91
N THR A 288 -3.77 0.79 3.16
CA THR A 288 -3.11 -0.41 3.68
C THR A 288 -1.60 -0.17 3.83
N VAL A 289 -1.06 -0.41 5.00
CA VAL A 289 0.38 -0.36 5.26
C VAL A 289 0.99 -1.69 4.80
N PHE A 290 1.36 -1.77 3.52
CA PHE A 290 1.68 -3.02 2.84
C PHE A 290 2.83 -3.81 3.49
N ILE A 291 3.82 -3.12 4.06
CA ILE A 291 4.91 -3.77 4.80
C ILE A 291 4.41 -4.60 6.00
N ILE A 292 3.29 -4.22 6.62
CA ILE A 292 2.67 -5.01 7.70
C ILE A 292 2.28 -6.38 7.16
N GLN A 293 1.56 -6.43 6.04
CA GLN A 293 1.13 -7.69 5.42
C GLN A 293 2.32 -8.56 5.01
N GLN A 294 3.35 -7.93 4.42
CA GLN A 294 4.57 -8.62 4.00
C GLN A 294 5.31 -9.23 5.18
N MET A 295 5.45 -8.51 6.28
CA MET A 295 6.16 -9.04 7.46
C MET A 295 5.34 -10.09 8.21
N MET A 296 4.02 -9.93 8.32
CA MET A 296 3.13 -10.99 8.84
C MET A 296 3.31 -12.29 8.05
N ALA A 297 3.40 -12.20 6.71
CA ALA A 297 3.61 -13.36 5.85
C ALA A 297 4.96 -14.06 6.12
N THR A 298 6.00 -13.34 6.54
CA THR A 298 7.26 -13.97 6.97
C THR A 298 7.20 -14.60 8.37
N GLY A 299 6.10 -14.42 9.10
CA GLY A 299 5.99 -14.79 10.51
C GLY A 299 6.57 -13.75 11.47
N MET A 300 6.86 -12.53 11.01
CA MET A 300 7.34 -11.48 11.90
C MET A 300 6.15 -10.87 12.67
N PRO A 301 6.16 -10.91 14.00
CA PRO A 301 5.20 -10.18 14.82
C PRO A 301 5.24 -8.68 14.50
N VAL A 302 4.06 -8.06 14.56
CA VAL A 302 3.90 -6.64 14.24
C VAL A 302 3.32 -5.88 15.43
N VAL A 303 3.99 -4.81 15.83
CA VAL A 303 3.47 -3.80 16.75
C VAL A 303 3.05 -2.58 15.93
N SER A 304 1.78 -2.19 16.04
CA SER A 304 1.21 -1.10 15.25
C SER A 304 0.09 -0.39 16.01
N THR A 305 -0.51 0.62 15.37
CA THR A 305 -1.53 1.50 15.96
C THR A 305 -2.93 1.22 15.41
N ARG A 306 -3.97 1.65 16.14
CA ARG A 306 -5.37 1.66 15.66
C ARG A 306 -5.59 2.81 14.69
N HIS A 307 -4.88 2.75 13.56
CA HIS A 307 -4.88 3.79 12.54
C HIS A 307 -5.54 3.31 11.25
N ALA A 308 -6.44 4.10 10.67
CA ALA A 308 -7.10 3.85 9.40
C ALA A 308 -7.54 2.38 9.23
N ASP A 309 -7.12 1.71 8.15
CA ASP A 309 -7.47 0.31 7.87
C ASP A 309 -6.48 -0.73 8.46
N ILE A 310 -5.56 -0.33 9.33
CA ILE A 310 -4.69 -1.28 10.05
C ILE A 310 -5.51 -2.28 10.89
N PRO A 311 -6.55 -1.88 11.65
CA PRO A 311 -7.41 -2.84 12.35
C PRO A 311 -8.04 -3.89 11.43
N TYR A 312 -8.42 -3.51 10.21
CA TYR A 312 -8.96 -4.43 9.21
C TYR A 312 -7.88 -5.43 8.73
N THR A 313 -6.66 -4.93 8.49
CA THR A 313 -5.50 -5.79 8.12
C THR A 313 -5.16 -6.79 9.22
N PHE A 314 -5.30 -6.42 10.50
CA PHE A 314 -5.05 -7.29 11.65
C PHE A 314 -6.18 -8.27 11.93
N GLY A 315 -7.41 -8.00 11.50
CA GLY A 315 -8.56 -8.86 11.74
C GLY A 315 -8.74 -9.20 13.22
N GLU A 316 -8.77 -10.48 13.56
CA GLU A 316 -8.89 -10.93 14.96
C GLU A 316 -7.71 -10.53 15.84
N LEU A 317 -6.56 -10.20 15.27
CA LEU A 317 -5.38 -9.74 16.02
C LEU A 317 -5.45 -8.24 16.37
N ALA A 318 -6.49 -7.51 15.96
CA ALA A 318 -6.62 -6.07 16.16
C ALA A 318 -6.64 -5.63 17.65
N TYR A 319 -6.91 -6.56 18.59
CA TYR A 319 -6.80 -6.27 20.02
C TYR A 319 -5.38 -5.93 20.48
N ARG A 320 -4.36 -6.27 19.68
CA ARG A 320 -2.94 -5.99 19.95
C ARG A 320 -2.50 -4.59 19.53
N LEU A 321 -3.34 -3.87 18.79
CA LEU A 321 -3.05 -2.52 18.33
C LEU A 321 -3.13 -1.52 19.48
N VAL A 322 -2.16 -0.60 19.52
CA VAL A 322 -2.12 0.48 20.51
C VAL A 322 -2.77 1.77 19.95
N PRO A 323 -3.13 2.76 20.77
CA PRO A 323 -3.57 4.06 20.28
C PRO A 323 -2.50 4.75 19.43
N GLU A 324 -2.94 5.63 18.50
CA GLU A 324 -2.03 6.57 17.83
C GLU A 324 -1.42 7.54 18.85
N ARG A 325 -0.22 8.01 18.60
CA ARG A 325 0.47 9.04 19.41
C ARG A 325 0.57 8.69 20.91
N ASP A 326 0.75 7.40 21.21
CA ASP A 326 0.93 6.88 22.55
C ASP A 326 2.25 6.09 22.68
N PRO A 327 3.40 6.78 22.76
CA PRO A 327 4.71 6.14 22.91
C PRO A 327 4.80 5.21 24.16
N PRO A 328 4.19 5.52 25.32
CA PRO A 328 4.14 4.58 26.44
C PRO A 328 3.44 3.25 26.11
N ALA A 329 2.27 3.30 25.45
CA ALA A 329 1.58 2.08 25.03
C ALA A 329 2.38 1.31 23.96
N LEU A 330 3.04 2.02 23.04
CA LEU A 330 3.93 1.42 22.04
C LEU A 330 5.13 0.73 22.71
N ALA A 331 5.76 1.38 23.69
CA ALA A 331 6.85 0.80 24.48
C ALA A 331 6.40 -0.43 25.26
N ALA A 332 5.21 -0.41 25.86
CA ALA A 332 4.65 -1.57 26.57
C ALA A 332 4.41 -2.76 25.63
N ALA A 333 3.83 -2.49 24.42
CA ALA A 333 3.58 -3.54 23.43
C ALA A 333 4.89 -4.18 22.91
N ILE A 334 5.94 -3.39 22.70
CA ILE A 334 7.28 -3.88 22.34
C ILE A 334 7.88 -4.65 23.52
N GLY A 335 7.80 -4.09 24.73
CA GLY A 335 8.38 -4.65 25.95
C GLY A 335 7.84 -6.02 26.31
N ARG A 336 6.60 -6.34 25.92
CA ARG A 336 6.02 -7.67 26.12
C ARG A 336 6.91 -8.79 25.55
N TYR A 337 7.59 -8.58 24.42
CA TYR A 337 8.49 -9.57 23.83
C TYR A 337 9.84 -9.72 24.58
N LEU A 338 10.12 -8.82 25.51
CA LEU A 338 11.25 -8.94 26.44
C LEU A 338 10.80 -9.62 27.74
N ASP A 339 9.61 -9.26 28.22
CA ASP A 339 9.08 -9.69 29.52
C ASP A 339 8.48 -11.11 29.46
N GLU A 340 7.98 -11.55 28.28
CA GLU A 340 7.35 -12.85 28.03
C GLU A 340 8.08 -13.59 26.89
N PRO A 341 9.10 -14.43 27.16
CA PRO A 341 9.91 -15.07 26.12
C PRO A 341 9.10 -15.92 25.12
N SER A 342 8.03 -16.59 25.57
CA SER A 342 7.17 -17.41 24.71
C SER A 342 6.29 -16.58 23.78
N ALA A 343 6.14 -15.27 24.02
CA ALA A 343 5.26 -14.41 23.20
C ALA A 343 5.75 -14.28 21.75
N LEU A 344 7.06 -14.30 21.55
CA LEU A 344 7.66 -14.10 20.25
C LEU A 344 7.38 -15.29 19.29
N PRO A 345 7.72 -16.54 19.61
CA PRO A 345 7.40 -17.69 18.76
C PRO A 345 5.90 -17.94 18.60
N GLU A 346 5.10 -17.73 19.66
CA GLU A 346 3.64 -17.87 19.58
C GLU A 346 3.03 -16.86 18.59
N ASP A 347 3.44 -15.60 18.67
CA ASP A 347 2.95 -14.57 17.78
C ASP A 347 3.50 -14.74 16.36
N SER A 348 4.74 -15.20 16.20
CA SER A 348 5.30 -15.54 14.90
C SER A 348 4.37 -16.49 14.12
N LEU A 349 3.93 -17.56 14.75
CA LEU A 349 3.01 -18.53 14.15
C LEU A 349 1.61 -17.93 13.92
N ARG A 350 1.09 -17.13 14.86
CA ARG A 350 -0.24 -16.49 14.75
C ARG A 350 -0.29 -15.50 13.59
N PHE A 351 0.71 -14.63 13.45
CA PHE A 351 0.77 -13.66 12.37
C PHE A 351 0.92 -14.35 11.01
N ARG A 352 1.73 -15.43 10.93
CA ARG A 352 1.84 -16.23 9.71
C ARG A 352 0.50 -16.86 9.30
N ARG A 353 -0.18 -17.52 10.21
CA ARG A 353 -1.49 -18.13 9.93
C ARG A 353 -2.51 -17.09 9.49
N HIS A 354 -2.56 -15.96 10.17
CA HIS A 354 -3.43 -14.86 9.77
C HIS A 354 -3.14 -14.39 8.34
N ALA A 355 -1.86 -14.26 7.96
CA ALA A 355 -1.50 -13.87 6.60
C ALA A 355 -1.93 -14.93 5.57
N GLU A 356 -1.74 -16.22 5.84
CA GLU A 356 -2.17 -17.31 4.96
C GLU A 356 -3.69 -17.37 4.79
N GLU A 357 -4.43 -17.12 5.86
CA GLU A 357 -5.89 -17.23 5.87
C GLU A 357 -6.58 -16.01 5.27
N THR A 358 -6.01 -14.79 5.41
CA THR A 358 -6.72 -13.55 5.11
C THR A 358 -6.00 -12.61 4.13
N LEU A 359 -4.67 -12.73 3.97
CA LEU A 359 -3.86 -11.79 3.20
C LEU A 359 -3.19 -12.44 1.98
N ASP A 360 -3.54 -13.68 1.63
CA ASP A 360 -2.98 -14.33 0.43
C ASP A 360 -3.42 -13.60 -0.84
N ILE A 361 -2.46 -13.26 -1.68
CA ILE A 361 -2.67 -12.57 -2.95
C ILE A 361 -3.60 -13.33 -3.90
N ARG A 362 -3.65 -14.68 -3.84
CA ARG A 362 -4.52 -15.49 -4.67
C ARG A 362 -5.99 -15.23 -4.36
N ARG A 363 -6.33 -15.09 -3.07
CA ARG A 363 -7.69 -14.73 -2.63
C ARG A 363 -8.06 -13.32 -3.05
N SER A 364 -7.14 -12.38 -2.91
CA SER A 364 -7.35 -11.00 -3.32
C SER A 364 -7.53 -10.89 -4.84
N ALA A 365 -6.73 -11.60 -5.62
CA ALA A 365 -6.85 -11.63 -7.07
C ALA A 365 -8.15 -12.30 -7.55
N GLU A 366 -8.59 -13.39 -6.88
CA GLU A 366 -9.88 -14.03 -7.15
C GLU A 366 -11.04 -13.06 -6.88
N ALA A 367 -11.02 -12.35 -5.75
CA ALA A 367 -12.03 -11.33 -5.43
C ALA A 367 -12.05 -10.19 -6.46
N LEU A 368 -10.90 -9.79 -7.00
CA LEU A 368 -10.86 -8.80 -8.10
C LEU A 368 -11.48 -9.35 -9.39
N ALA A 369 -11.23 -10.62 -9.70
CA ALA A 369 -11.82 -11.26 -10.87
C ALA A 369 -13.35 -11.38 -10.73
N ASP A 370 -13.86 -11.70 -9.52
CA ASP A 370 -15.29 -11.73 -9.24
C ASP A 370 -15.94 -10.34 -9.44
N LEU A 371 -15.28 -9.28 -8.97
CA LEU A 371 -15.71 -7.89 -9.20
C LEU A 371 -15.69 -7.52 -10.70
N CYS A 372 -14.72 -8.03 -11.47
CA CYS A 372 -14.71 -7.85 -12.91
C CYS A 372 -15.89 -8.57 -13.58
N ASP A 373 -16.16 -9.82 -13.18
CA ASP A 373 -17.30 -10.60 -13.71
C ASP A 373 -18.64 -9.92 -13.37
N GLU A 374 -18.80 -9.40 -12.16
CA GLU A 374 -19.98 -8.64 -11.71
C GLU A 374 -20.24 -7.42 -12.61
N VAL A 375 -19.24 -6.57 -12.83
CA VAL A 375 -19.43 -5.35 -13.64
C VAL A 375 -19.59 -5.65 -15.15
N VAL A 376 -18.99 -6.72 -15.64
CA VAL A 376 -19.12 -7.15 -17.04
C VAL A 376 -20.50 -7.74 -17.31
N SER A 377 -21.06 -8.50 -16.37
CA SER A 377 -22.41 -9.06 -16.49
C SER A 377 -23.53 -8.04 -16.28
N GLY A 378 -23.22 -6.88 -15.70
CA GLY A 378 -24.20 -5.85 -15.35
C GLY A 378 -25.11 -6.24 -14.18
N SER A 379 -24.68 -7.18 -13.36
CA SER A 379 -25.40 -7.74 -12.21
C SER A 379 -25.03 -7.05 -10.90
#